data_e16e245b457dedd37c1f6c93dc573adb
#
_entry.id   e16e245b457dedd37c1f6c93dc573adb
#
_cell.length_a   1.000
_cell.length_b   1.000
_cell.length_c   1.000
_cell.angle_alpha   90.00
_cell.angle_beta   90.00
_cell.angle_gamma   90.00
#
_symmetry.space_group_name_H-M   'P 1'
#
loop_
_entity.id
_entity.type
_entity.pdbx_description
1 polymer ?
#
loop_
_entity_poly.entity_id
_entity_poly.type
_entity_poly.pdbx_seq_one_letter_code
_entity_poly.pdbx_strand_id
1 'polypeptide(L)'
;LIDLGAPSIIIQNEKRMLQEAVDALFDNGRRGKSVTGAGNRALKSISSMLKGKQGRFRQNLLGKRVDYSGRSVIVVGPSLKMYQCGLPKEMALELFKPHVIHGLVEKDIAHNIKAAKKLIDNQDPRVWDVVEEVIKEHPVMLNRAPTLHRLGIQAFEPKLIGGKAIRLHPLV
;
A
#
# COMPACT_ATOMS: atom_id res chain seq x y z
N LEU A 1 -30.34 -33.02 -20.52
CA LEU A 1 -30.17 -34.07 -21.54
C LEU A 1 -30.30 -35.50 -20.94
N ILE A 2 -29.78 -35.72 -19.75
CA ILE A 2 -29.88 -37.03 -19.07
C ILE A 2 -31.36 -37.34 -18.81
N ASP A 3 -32.12 -36.40 -18.25
CA ASP A 3 -33.54 -36.57 -17.91
C ASP A 3 -34.42 -36.69 -19.17
N LEU A 4 -33.98 -36.19 -20.31
CA LEU A 4 -34.67 -36.27 -21.59
C LEU A 4 -34.36 -37.55 -22.36
N GLY A 5 -33.58 -38.48 -21.83
CA GLY A 5 -33.23 -39.74 -22.47
C GLY A 5 -32.43 -39.60 -23.75
N ALA A 6 -31.55 -38.59 -23.85
CA ALA A 6 -30.70 -38.37 -25.03
C ALA A 6 -29.75 -39.57 -25.28
N PRO A 7 -29.30 -39.80 -26.56
CA PRO A 7 -28.33 -40.86 -26.84
C PRO A 7 -27.05 -40.73 -26.03
N SER A 8 -26.46 -41.87 -25.64
CA SER A 8 -25.27 -41.93 -24.79
C SER A 8 -24.06 -41.17 -25.33
N ILE A 9 -23.88 -41.13 -26.62
CA ILE A 9 -22.80 -40.40 -27.31
C ILE A 9 -22.94 -38.88 -27.09
N ILE A 10 -24.15 -38.36 -27.17
CA ILE A 10 -24.43 -36.94 -26.94
C ILE A 10 -24.19 -36.60 -25.49
N ILE A 11 -24.62 -37.42 -24.56
CA ILE A 11 -24.41 -37.23 -23.13
C ILE A 11 -22.91 -37.23 -22.80
N GLN A 12 -22.15 -38.15 -23.34
CA GLN A 12 -20.70 -38.20 -23.17
C GLN A 12 -19.98 -36.96 -23.72
N ASN A 13 -20.40 -36.47 -24.88
CA ASN A 13 -19.85 -35.26 -25.47
C ASN A 13 -20.14 -34.03 -24.62
N GLU A 14 -21.35 -33.90 -24.10
CA GLU A 14 -21.74 -32.80 -23.20
C GLU A 14 -20.97 -32.88 -21.87
N LYS A 15 -20.75 -34.05 -21.30
CA LYS A 15 -19.92 -34.23 -20.11
C LYS A 15 -18.48 -33.83 -20.36
N ARG A 16 -17.91 -34.13 -21.53
CA ARG A 16 -16.57 -33.71 -21.92
C ARG A 16 -16.48 -32.19 -22.04
N MET A 17 -17.49 -31.54 -22.67
CA MET A 17 -17.54 -30.09 -22.77
C MET A 17 -17.68 -29.41 -21.41
N LEU A 18 -18.46 -29.99 -20.51
CA LEU A 18 -18.57 -29.53 -19.13
C LEU A 18 -17.21 -29.63 -18.41
N GLN A 19 -16.51 -30.74 -18.56
CA GLN A 19 -15.19 -30.93 -17.99
C GLN A 19 -14.19 -29.92 -18.54
N GLU A 20 -14.19 -29.62 -19.84
CA GLU A 20 -13.36 -28.58 -20.43
C GLU A 20 -13.65 -27.20 -19.86
N ALA A 21 -14.92 -26.87 -19.61
CA ALA A 21 -15.32 -25.61 -18.98
C ALA A 21 -14.85 -25.52 -17.52
N VAL A 22 -14.90 -26.61 -16.77
CA VAL A 22 -14.36 -26.67 -15.38
C VAL A 22 -12.84 -26.52 -15.39
N ASP A 23 -12.14 -27.19 -16.30
CA ASP A 23 -10.69 -27.04 -16.43
C ASP A 23 -10.29 -25.59 -16.76
N ALA A 24 -11.06 -24.92 -17.62
CA ALA A 24 -10.87 -23.51 -17.96
C ALA A 24 -11.15 -22.58 -16.78
N LEU A 25 -12.03 -22.91 -15.88
CA LEU A 25 -12.28 -22.17 -14.63
C LEU A 25 -11.04 -22.17 -13.74
N PHE A 26 -10.35 -23.29 -13.64
CA PHE A 26 -9.12 -23.40 -12.84
C PHE A 26 -7.92 -22.76 -13.54
N ASP A 27 -7.66 -23.09 -14.78
CA ASP A 27 -6.53 -22.56 -15.57
C ASP A 27 -6.90 -22.44 -17.05
N ASN A 28 -7.39 -21.29 -17.46
CA ASN A 28 -7.83 -21.03 -18.83
C ASN A 28 -6.64 -20.99 -19.79
N GLY A 29 -6.70 -21.77 -20.85
CA GLY A 29 -5.67 -21.83 -21.89
C GLY A 29 -4.54 -22.83 -21.64
N ARG A 30 -4.58 -23.61 -20.57
CA ARG A 30 -3.57 -24.64 -20.28
C ARG A 30 -3.65 -25.82 -21.23
N ARG A 31 -4.86 -26.22 -21.62
CA ARG A 31 -5.13 -27.33 -22.52
C ARG A 31 -5.83 -26.82 -23.79
N GLY A 32 -5.07 -26.39 -24.77
CA GLY A 32 -5.59 -25.93 -26.05
C GLY A 32 -6.02 -24.45 -26.05
N LYS A 33 -7.06 -24.14 -26.83
CA LYS A 33 -7.52 -22.78 -27.03
C LYS A 33 -8.24 -22.25 -25.79
N SER A 34 -7.88 -21.05 -25.36
CA SER A 34 -8.52 -20.41 -24.21
C SER A 34 -9.99 -20.06 -24.50
N VAL A 35 -10.84 -20.21 -23.50
CA VAL A 35 -12.23 -19.74 -23.53
C VAL A 35 -12.22 -18.21 -23.49
N THR A 36 -12.95 -17.59 -24.43
CA THR A 36 -13.01 -16.14 -24.59
C THR A 36 -14.41 -15.61 -24.34
N GLY A 37 -14.47 -14.39 -23.89
CA GLY A 37 -15.73 -13.63 -23.78
C GLY A 37 -15.98 -12.75 -25.00
N ALA A 38 -16.89 -11.80 -24.88
CA ALA A 38 -17.14 -10.79 -25.90
C ALA A 38 -15.84 -10.03 -26.26
N GLY A 39 -15.56 -9.88 -27.55
CA GLY A 39 -14.35 -9.20 -28.03
C GLY A 39 -13.07 -10.03 -27.97
N ASN A 40 -13.17 -11.35 -28.01
CA ASN A 40 -12.03 -12.30 -28.06
C ASN A 40 -11.03 -12.19 -26.89
N ARG A 41 -11.44 -11.61 -25.76
CA ARG A 41 -10.62 -11.56 -24.54
C ARG A 41 -10.75 -12.88 -23.78
N ALA A 42 -9.62 -13.46 -23.40
CA ALA A 42 -9.59 -14.64 -22.54
C ALA A 42 -10.28 -14.36 -21.21
N LEU A 43 -11.15 -15.27 -20.77
CA LEU A 43 -11.79 -15.18 -19.47
C LEU A 43 -10.76 -15.40 -18.37
N LYS A 44 -10.92 -14.68 -17.26
CA LYS A 44 -10.05 -14.84 -16.09
C LYS A 44 -10.37 -16.14 -15.38
N SER A 45 -9.34 -16.93 -15.12
CA SER A 45 -9.42 -18.16 -14.34
C SER A 45 -8.88 -17.94 -12.93
N ILE A 46 -9.05 -18.92 -12.04
CA ILE A 46 -8.49 -18.88 -10.68
C ILE A 46 -6.96 -18.75 -10.74
N SER A 47 -6.32 -19.53 -11.61
CA SER A 47 -4.87 -19.46 -11.82
C SER A 47 -4.39 -18.08 -12.27
N SER A 48 -5.12 -17.41 -13.15
CA SER A 48 -4.77 -16.05 -13.62
C SER A 48 -4.87 -14.98 -12.53
N MET A 49 -5.72 -15.18 -11.53
CA MET A 49 -5.84 -14.30 -10.37
C MET A 49 -4.71 -14.46 -9.36
N LEU A 50 -4.02 -15.59 -9.39
CA LEU A 50 -2.91 -15.91 -8.50
C LEU A 50 -1.54 -15.58 -9.09
N LYS A 51 -1.41 -15.70 -10.42
CA LYS A 51 -0.16 -15.52 -11.18
C LYS A 51 0.12 -14.07 -11.56
N GLY A 52 1.38 -13.78 -11.80
CA GLY A 52 1.84 -12.50 -12.35
C GLY A 52 2.03 -11.39 -11.31
N LYS A 53 2.41 -10.21 -11.81
CA LYS A 53 2.69 -9.04 -10.97
C LYS A 53 1.48 -8.54 -10.19
N GLN A 54 0.30 -8.68 -10.76
CA GLN A 54 -0.98 -8.26 -10.14
C GLN A 54 -1.72 -9.42 -9.50
N GLY A 55 -1.14 -10.63 -9.48
CA GLY A 55 -1.70 -11.78 -8.80
C GLY A 55 -1.62 -11.69 -7.29
N ARG A 56 -2.42 -12.50 -6.61
CA ARG A 56 -2.51 -12.48 -5.13
C ARG A 56 -1.18 -12.73 -4.44
N PHE A 57 -0.34 -13.61 -4.98
CA PHE A 57 0.96 -13.90 -4.36
C PHE A 57 1.88 -12.68 -4.34
N ARG A 58 2.06 -12.01 -5.46
CA ARG A 58 2.96 -10.85 -5.55
C ARG A 58 2.36 -9.56 -5.00
N GLN A 59 1.06 -9.39 -5.11
CA GLN A 59 0.39 -8.14 -4.72
C GLN A 59 -0.02 -8.09 -3.25
N ASN A 60 -0.45 -9.22 -2.67
CA ASN A 60 -1.06 -9.23 -1.34
C ASN A 60 -0.39 -10.14 -0.32
N LEU A 61 0.39 -11.15 -0.74
CA LEU A 61 1.04 -12.10 0.16
C LEU A 61 2.52 -11.80 0.38
N LEU A 62 3.28 -11.52 -0.67
CA LEU A 62 4.71 -11.15 -0.55
C LEU A 62 4.91 -9.73 -0.05
N GLY A 63 3.92 -8.89 -0.17
CA GLY A 63 3.92 -7.53 0.33
C GLY A 63 2.51 -7.01 0.45
N LYS A 64 2.27 -6.16 1.44
CA LYS A 64 0.97 -5.54 1.70
C LYS A 64 1.11 -4.02 1.76
N ARG A 65 0.03 -3.33 1.50
CA ARG A 65 -0.06 -1.90 1.82
C ARG A 65 -0.13 -1.74 3.33
N VAL A 66 0.58 -0.76 3.83
CA VAL A 66 0.63 -0.46 5.27
C VAL A 66 0.19 0.97 5.50
N ASP A 67 -0.41 1.20 6.67
CA ASP A 67 -0.79 2.52 7.13
C ASP A 67 0.43 3.27 7.70
N TYR A 68 0.27 4.56 7.94
CA TYR A 68 1.33 5.45 8.45
C TYR A 68 2.57 5.44 7.58
N SER A 69 2.37 5.46 6.30
CA SER A 69 3.42 5.54 5.29
C SER A 69 3.01 6.53 4.20
N GLY A 70 3.99 7.11 3.55
CA GLY A 70 3.77 8.11 2.52
C GLY A 70 4.90 8.13 1.51
N ARG A 71 4.73 8.90 0.48
CA ARG A 71 5.68 9.05 -0.62
C ARG A 71 5.79 10.52 -1.02
N SER A 72 6.99 10.99 -1.30
CA SER A 72 7.23 12.33 -1.83
C SER A 72 8.51 12.38 -2.65
N VAL A 73 8.73 13.49 -3.30
CA VAL A 73 9.99 13.79 -4.00
C VAL A 73 11.09 14.05 -2.97
N ILE A 74 12.30 13.65 -3.28
CA ILE A 74 13.49 13.94 -2.48
C ILE A 74 14.28 15.10 -3.09
N VAL A 75 14.71 16.02 -2.22
CA VAL A 75 15.57 17.14 -2.58
C VAL A 75 16.74 17.27 -1.61
N VAL A 76 17.75 18.00 -2.01
CA VAL A 76 18.93 18.24 -1.19
C VAL A 76 18.64 19.21 -0.07
N GLY A 77 19.08 18.90 1.15
CA GLY A 77 19.02 19.77 2.32
C GLY A 77 20.40 19.98 2.93
N PRO A 78 21.18 20.98 2.45
CA PRO A 78 22.58 21.17 2.90
C PRO A 78 22.73 21.48 4.37
N SER A 79 21.72 22.07 5.00
CA SER A 79 21.71 22.42 6.43
C SER A 79 21.44 21.27 7.37
N LEU A 80 21.05 20.10 6.85
CA LEU A 80 20.75 18.92 7.65
C LEU A 80 22.03 18.16 8.01
N LYS A 81 22.04 17.55 9.17
CA LYS A 81 23.08 16.58 9.52
C LYS A 81 22.83 15.26 8.80
N MET A 82 23.88 14.42 8.69
CA MET A 82 23.81 13.19 7.93
C MET A 82 22.74 12.20 8.43
N TYR A 83 22.45 12.23 9.71
CA TYR A 83 21.42 11.39 10.34
C TYR A 83 20.02 12.03 10.38
N GLN A 84 19.88 13.25 9.88
CA GLN A 84 18.61 13.99 9.87
C GLN A 84 17.97 13.97 8.49
N CYS A 85 16.66 13.95 8.46
CA CYS A 85 15.87 14.23 7.26
C CYS A 85 14.91 15.38 7.49
N GLY A 86 14.65 16.15 6.45
CA GLY A 86 13.60 17.16 6.46
C GLY A 86 12.27 16.54 6.03
N LEU A 87 11.31 16.48 6.94
CA LEU A 87 9.98 15.92 6.68
C LEU A 87 8.96 17.06 6.59
N PRO A 88 8.14 17.13 5.52
CA PRO A 88 7.07 18.12 5.41
C PRO A 88 6.12 18.06 6.61
N LYS A 89 5.70 19.21 7.11
CA LYS A 89 4.82 19.30 8.28
C LYS A 89 3.52 18.52 8.13
N GLU A 90 2.88 18.63 6.98
CA GLU A 90 1.63 17.92 6.70
C GLU A 90 1.84 16.40 6.68
N MET A 91 2.93 15.95 6.09
CA MET A 91 3.29 14.53 6.06
C MET A 91 3.60 14.00 7.46
N ALA A 92 4.35 14.75 8.26
CA ALA A 92 4.64 14.38 9.64
C ALA A 92 3.38 14.26 10.49
N LEU A 93 2.44 15.18 10.33
CA LEU A 93 1.16 15.15 11.02
C LEU A 93 0.36 13.88 10.74
N GLU A 94 0.27 13.47 9.48
CA GLU A 94 -0.43 12.25 9.09
C GLU A 94 0.30 10.97 9.54
N LEU A 95 1.62 10.92 9.44
CA LEU A 95 2.41 9.76 9.87
C LEU A 95 2.33 9.51 11.37
N PHE A 96 2.37 10.57 12.17
CA PHE A 96 2.36 10.50 13.63
C PHE A 96 1.00 10.81 14.25
N LYS A 97 -0.06 10.76 13.48
CA LYS A 97 -1.42 11.12 13.93
C LYS A 97 -1.84 10.46 15.25
N PRO A 98 -1.66 9.14 15.50
CA PRO A 98 -1.98 8.53 16.79
C PRO A 98 -1.18 9.09 17.96
N HIS A 99 0.11 9.31 17.76
CA HIS A 99 0.99 9.86 18.79
C HIS A 99 0.64 11.33 19.11
N VAL A 100 0.29 12.09 18.08
CA VAL A 100 -0.14 13.48 18.23
C VAL A 100 -1.47 13.56 18.97
N ILE A 101 -2.42 12.70 18.67
CA ILE A 101 -3.70 12.60 19.39
C ILE A 101 -3.47 12.30 20.87
N HIS A 102 -2.62 11.33 21.17
CA HIS A 102 -2.27 10.99 22.53
C HIS A 102 -1.61 12.16 23.27
N GLY A 103 -0.64 12.81 22.65
CA GLY A 103 0.03 13.98 23.21
C GLY A 103 -0.90 15.18 23.47
N LEU A 104 -1.87 15.42 22.59
CA LEU A 104 -2.88 16.46 22.77
C LEU A 104 -3.80 16.18 23.97
N VAL A 105 -4.19 14.94 24.16
CA VAL A 105 -5.01 14.52 25.28
C VAL A 105 -4.22 14.55 26.59
N GLU A 106 -2.98 14.09 26.59
CA GLU A 106 -2.10 14.09 27.77
C GLU A 106 -1.77 15.48 28.29
N LYS A 107 -1.64 16.46 27.40
CA LYS A 107 -1.37 17.86 27.73
C LYS A 107 -2.62 18.69 28.00
N ASP A 108 -3.79 18.08 28.11
CA ASP A 108 -5.09 18.75 28.32
C ASP A 108 -5.43 19.83 27.27
N ILE A 109 -4.80 19.78 26.09
CA ILE A 109 -5.14 20.66 24.95
C ILE A 109 -6.46 20.21 24.30
N ALA A 110 -6.71 18.90 24.34
CA ALA A 110 -7.97 18.30 23.92
C ALA A 110 -8.52 17.41 25.01
N HIS A 111 -9.85 17.47 25.26
CA HIS A 111 -10.49 16.70 26.33
C HIS A 111 -10.74 15.23 25.95
N ASN A 112 -10.81 14.92 24.66
CA ASN A 112 -11.01 13.57 24.16
C ASN A 112 -10.43 13.39 22.75
N ILE A 113 -10.42 12.14 22.26
CA ILE A 113 -9.89 11.78 20.94
C ILE A 113 -10.62 12.52 19.80
N LYS A 114 -11.93 12.72 19.94
CA LYS A 114 -12.73 13.42 18.92
C LYS A 114 -12.36 14.90 18.81
N ALA A 115 -12.17 15.56 19.94
CA ALA A 115 -11.69 16.95 19.99
C ALA A 115 -10.26 17.07 19.45
N ALA A 116 -9.38 16.13 19.77
CA ALA A 116 -8.03 16.09 19.24
C ALA A 116 -8.01 15.95 17.72
N LYS A 117 -8.80 15.05 17.15
CA LYS A 117 -8.95 14.90 15.68
C LYS A 117 -9.44 16.19 15.02
N LYS A 118 -10.39 16.88 15.63
CA LYS A 118 -10.91 18.15 15.12
C LYS A 118 -9.84 19.25 15.14
N LEU A 119 -9.00 19.32 16.16
CA LEU A 119 -7.87 20.24 16.22
C LEU A 119 -6.84 19.94 15.12
N ILE A 120 -6.55 18.68 14.87
CA ILE A 120 -5.64 18.25 13.80
C ILE A 120 -6.20 18.63 12.44
N ASP A 121 -7.47 18.38 12.17
CA ASP A 121 -8.12 18.70 10.89
C ASP A 121 -8.15 20.22 10.63
N ASN A 122 -8.28 21.03 11.67
CA ASN A 122 -8.25 22.49 11.60
C ASN A 122 -6.82 23.07 11.57
N GLN A 123 -5.78 22.24 11.66
CA GLN A 123 -4.38 22.66 11.71
C GLN A 123 -4.08 23.74 12.76
N ASP A 124 -4.60 23.56 13.97
CA ASP A 124 -4.38 24.48 15.08
C ASP A 124 -2.87 24.63 15.37
N PRO A 125 -2.35 25.86 15.60
CA PRO A 125 -0.93 26.09 15.88
C PRO A 125 -0.37 25.26 17.05
N ARG A 126 -1.18 24.95 18.05
CA ARG A 126 -0.78 24.12 19.19
C ARG A 126 -0.45 22.68 18.83
N VAL A 127 -1.02 22.17 17.72
CA VAL A 127 -0.75 20.83 17.20
C VAL A 127 0.70 20.71 16.75
N TRP A 128 1.26 21.75 16.14
CA TRP A 128 2.63 21.75 15.63
C TRP A 128 3.67 21.58 16.75
N ASP A 129 3.45 22.18 17.92
CA ASP A 129 4.32 22.02 19.07
C ASP A 129 4.35 20.57 19.56
N VAL A 130 3.19 19.93 19.59
CA VAL A 130 3.06 18.50 19.93
C VAL A 130 3.71 17.60 18.89
N VAL A 131 3.53 17.88 17.61
CA VAL A 131 4.18 17.14 16.52
C VAL A 131 5.69 17.23 16.63
N GLU A 132 6.24 18.42 16.84
CA GLU A 132 7.68 18.63 17.00
C GLU A 132 8.26 17.85 18.17
N GLU A 133 7.56 17.77 19.27
CA GLU A 133 7.98 17.00 20.44
C GLU A 133 7.92 15.49 20.18
N VAL A 134 6.85 15.01 19.56
CA VAL A 134 6.67 13.60 19.21
C VAL A 134 7.76 13.11 18.26
N ILE A 135 8.10 13.87 17.24
CA ILE A 135 9.09 13.44 16.26
C ILE A 135 10.52 13.33 16.81
N LYS A 136 10.84 14.02 17.93
CA LYS A 136 12.16 13.90 18.57
C LYS A 136 12.43 12.49 19.09
N GLU A 137 11.39 11.78 19.49
CA GLU A 137 11.48 10.44 20.08
C GLU A 137 11.28 9.30 19.05
N HIS A 138 10.82 9.62 17.86
CA HIS A 138 10.43 8.64 16.85
C HIS A 138 11.18 8.84 15.52
N PRO A 139 12.24 8.08 15.26
CA PRO A 139 12.89 8.10 13.95
C PRO A 139 11.97 7.54 12.88
N VAL A 140 12.17 7.97 11.64
CA VAL A 140 11.46 7.49 10.47
C VAL A 140 12.38 6.66 9.59
N MET A 141 11.83 5.66 8.92
CA MET A 141 12.55 4.88 7.91
C MET A 141 12.24 5.45 6.53
N LEU A 142 13.27 5.79 5.78
CA LEU A 142 13.18 6.24 4.40
C LEU A 142 13.71 5.19 3.44
N ASN A 143 13.00 4.98 2.35
CA ASN A 143 13.37 4.08 1.28
C ASN A 143 13.40 4.83 -0.05
N ARG A 144 14.47 4.68 -0.83
CA ARG A 144 14.55 5.13 -2.21
C ARG A 144 14.42 3.94 -3.15
N ALA A 145 13.49 4.01 -4.09
CA ALA A 145 13.35 3.00 -5.14
C ALA A 145 14.37 3.23 -6.27
N PRO A 146 14.98 2.16 -6.85
CA PRO A 146 14.81 0.77 -6.48
C PRO A 146 15.63 0.41 -5.24
N THR A 147 15.08 -0.44 -4.37
CA THR A 147 15.80 -0.95 -3.19
C THR A 147 16.69 -2.12 -3.59
N LEU A 148 17.95 -1.84 -3.92
CA LEU A 148 18.89 -2.84 -4.44
C LEU A 148 19.68 -3.56 -3.33
N HIS A 149 19.89 -2.92 -2.20
CA HIS A 149 20.63 -3.45 -1.06
C HIS A 149 20.13 -2.82 0.24
N ARG A 150 20.67 -3.26 1.37
CA ARG A 150 20.24 -2.82 2.70
C ARG A 150 20.31 -1.31 2.94
N LEU A 151 21.23 -0.60 2.28
CA LEU A 151 21.35 0.86 2.41
C LEU A 151 20.26 1.63 1.64
N GLY A 152 19.44 0.97 0.87
CA GLY A 152 18.24 1.56 0.26
C GLY A 152 17.13 1.89 1.26
N ILE A 153 17.22 1.35 2.48
CA ILE A 153 16.32 1.64 3.59
C ILE A 153 17.16 2.08 4.79
N GLN A 154 16.99 3.31 5.23
CA GLN A 154 17.74 3.89 6.34
C GLN A 154 16.81 4.63 7.29
N ALA A 155 17.16 4.64 8.58
CA ALA A 155 16.44 5.39 9.59
C ALA A 155 17.07 6.78 9.77
N PHE A 156 16.22 7.79 9.90
CA PHE A 156 16.63 9.17 10.10
C PHE A 156 15.83 9.81 11.23
N GLU A 157 16.43 10.79 11.88
CA GLU A 157 15.73 11.68 12.79
C GLU A 157 14.97 12.74 11.98
N PRO A 158 13.64 12.80 12.05
CA PRO A 158 12.88 13.77 11.27
C PRO A 158 13.00 15.17 11.87
N LYS A 159 13.08 16.15 10.98
CA LYS A 159 13.00 17.57 11.31
C LYS A 159 11.87 18.19 10.50
N LEU A 160 11.02 18.97 11.12
CA LEU A 160 9.93 19.63 10.42
C LEU A 160 10.45 20.70 9.47
N ILE A 161 9.99 20.65 8.24
CA ILE A 161 10.29 21.64 7.20
C ILE A 161 9.02 22.07 6.48
N GLY A 162 9.08 23.24 5.84
CA GLY A 162 8.04 23.66 4.91
C GLY A 162 8.13 22.96 3.55
N GLY A 163 7.11 23.13 2.72
CA GLY A 163 7.04 22.53 1.39
C GLY A 163 6.45 21.14 1.39
N LYS A 164 6.61 20.42 0.27
CA LYS A 164 6.05 19.08 0.05
C LYS A 164 7.10 18.02 -0.24
N ALA A 165 8.37 18.40 -0.34
CA ALA A 165 9.47 17.50 -0.63
C ALA A 165 10.23 17.08 0.63
N ILE A 166 10.67 15.84 0.68
CA ILE A 166 11.54 15.33 1.72
C ILE A 166 12.96 15.82 1.43
N ARG A 167 13.64 16.36 2.44
CA ARG A 167 15.02 16.82 2.32
C ARG A 167 15.98 15.83 2.96
N LEU A 168 17.09 15.58 2.28
CA LEU A 168 18.18 14.72 2.74
C LEU A 168 19.51 15.43 2.66
N HIS A 169 20.45 15.02 3.51
CA HIS A 169 21.82 15.50 3.43
C HIS A 169 22.44 15.15 2.06
N PRO A 170 23.29 16.01 1.47
CA PRO A 170 23.87 15.77 0.15
C PRO A 170 24.63 14.45 0.00
N LEU A 171 25.24 13.94 1.08
CA LEU A 171 25.99 12.68 1.07
C LEU A 171 25.12 11.41 1.19
N VAL A 172 23.84 11.56 1.53
CA VAL A 172 22.91 10.44 1.60
C VAL A 172 22.34 10.15 0.22
#